data_95e90d16a6c4a0d4a31781706170d046
#
_entry.id   95e90d16a6c4a0d4a31781706170d046
#
_cell.length_a   1.000
_cell.length_b   1.000
_cell.length_c   1.000
_cell.angle_alpha   90.00
_cell.angle_beta   90.00
_cell.angle_gamma   90.00
#
_symmetry.space_group_name_H-M   'P 1'
#
loop_
_entity.id
_entity.type
_entity.pdbx_description
1 polymer ?
#
loop_
_entity_poly.entity_id
_entity_poly.type
_entity_poly.pdbx_seq_one_letter_code
_entity_poly.pdbx_strand_id
1 'polypeptide(L)'
;MISAPVERGSFIVQLTGPLDTAEKIQEAAALSHIPSLATGFGEDGEAQFCEIDGAAKSRLLAWLAKQHCDFHPTIVRLSKAKKDLCPHTQAPMLGRMDLTLPQHRPDDATFEPTPLPHQYPVWYLFYGTLADPDVLAQHLNLDTASSYIPAHVVGGQIRTWAGKYRALVDASGHEVYGSAFLVESRDQEDALRFYETDKYEVVRCHITMQTGVVCGLTFRFDGAESELD
;
A
#
# COMPACT_ATOMS: atom_id res chain seq x y z
N MET A 1 1.91 -33.23 2.50
CA MET A 1 1.00 -32.36 1.74
C MET A 1 1.70 -31.02 1.57
N ILE A 2 2.12 -30.70 0.37
CA ILE A 2 2.72 -29.38 0.06
C ILE A 2 1.54 -28.41 0.06
N SER A 3 1.51 -27.49 1.05
CA SER A 3 0.53 -26.39 1.06
C SER A 3 0.75 -25.56 -0.20
N ALA A 4 -0.31 -25.30 -0.98
CA ALA A 4 -0.23 -24.41 -2.11
C ALA A 4 0.32 -23.04 -1.62
N PRO A 5 1.17 -22.37 -2.40
CA PRO A 5 1.69 -21.06 -2.02
C PRO A 5 0.50 -20.09 -1.83
N VAL A 6 0.48 -19.41 -0.68
CA VAL A 6 -0.54 -18.39 -0.40
C VAL A 6 -0.36 -17.26 -1.41
N GLU A 7 -1.41 -16.96 -2.15
CA GLU A 7 -1.41 -15.88 -3.12
C GLU A 7 -1.20 -14.53 -2.39
N ARG A 8 -0.20 -13.76 -2.81
CA ARG A 8 0.07 -12.43 -2.24
C ARG A 8 -0.87 -11.39 -2.86
N GLY A 9 -1.28 -10.39 -2.09
CA GLY A 9 -2.08 -9.25 -2.54
C GLY A 9 -3.35 -9.06 -1.73
N SER A 10 -4.05 -7.96 -2.01
CA SER A 10 -5.38 -7.66 -1.49
C SER A 10 -6.45 -8.08 -2.49
N PHE A 11 -7.60 -8.48 -1.98
CA PHE A 11 -8.75 -8.94 -2.75
C PHE A 11 -10.01 -8.30 -2.18
N ILE A 12 -10.99 -8.04 -3.04
CA ILE A 12 -12.35 -7.73 -2.60
C ILE A 12 -13.26 -8.90 -2.89
N VAL A 13 -14.10 -9.22 -1.91
CA VAL A 13 -15.12 -10.27 -2.00
C VAL A 13 -16.49 -9.61 -2.00
N GLN A 14 -17.30 -9.89 -3.00
CA GLN A 14 -18.65 -9.36 -3.09
C GLN A 14 -19.53 -9.97 -2.00
N LEU A 15 -20.31 -9.11 -1.31
CA LEU A 15 -21.29 -9.55 -0.33
C LEU A 15 -22.52 -10.09 -1.03
N THR A 16 -22.65 -11.42 -1.08
CA THR A 16 -23.77 -12.09 -1.73
C THR A 16 -23.90 -13.55 -1.26
N GLY A 17 -25.09 -14.12 -1.39
CA GLY A 17 -25.36 -15.51 -1.03
C GLY A 17 -25.04 -15.82 0.43
N PRO A 18 -24.24 -16.88 0.72
CA PRO A 18 -23.85 -17.22 2.09
C PRO A 18 -22.88 -16.22 2.74
N LEU A 19 -22.33 -15.29 1.95
CA LEU A 19 -21.37 -14.25 2.37
C LEU A 19 -21.99 -12.84 2.25
N ASP A 20 -23.23 -12.66 2.64
CA ASP A 20 -24.02 -11.42 2.43
C ASP A 20 -23.70 -10.30 3.43
N THR A 21 -22.85 -10.56 4.45
CA THR A 21 -22.41 -9.55 5.43
C THR A 21 -20.92 -9.63 5.73
N ALA A 22 -20.36 -8.54 6.25
CA ALA A 22 -18.95 -8.47 6.64
C ALA A 22 -18.61 -9.44 7.79
N GLU A 23 -19.54 -9.68 8.71
CA GLU A 23 -19.38 -10.62 9.82
C GLU A 23 -19.27 -12.06 9.31
N LYS A 24 -20.03 -12.43 8.28
CA LYS A 24 -19.92 -13.75 7.64
C LYS A 24 -18.58 -13.92 6.92
N ILE A 25 -18.07 -12.86 6.28
CA ILE A 25 -16.71 -12.87 5.73
C ILE A 25 -15.68 -13.04 6.84
N GLN A 26 -15.83 -12.32 7.97
CA GLN A 26 -14.96 -12.47 9.13
C GLN A 26 -14.91 -13.92 9.62
N GLU A 27 -16.07 -14.53 9.81
CA GLU A 27 -16.21 -15.93 10.27
C GLU A 27 -15.58 -16.90 9.25
N ALA A 28 -15.99 -16.82 7.99
CA ALA A 28 -15.53 -17.74 6.93
C ALA A 28 -14.04 -17.65 6.66
N ALA A 29 -13.46 -16.45 6.75
CA ALA A 29 -12.03 -16.18 6.56
C ALA A 29 -11.22 -16.27 7.86
N ALA A 30 -11.84 -16.53 9.02
CA ALA A 30 -11.23 -16.55 10.35
C ALA A 30 -10.38 -15.28 10.61
N LEU A 31 -11.00 -14.11 10.41
CA LEU A 31 -10.35 -12.81 10.65
C LEU A 31 -10.51 -12.39 12.11
N SER A 32 -9.50 -11.69 12.64
CA SER A 32 -9.50 -11.17 14.02
C SER A 32 -10.44 -9.98 14.21
N HIS A 33 -10.83 -9.31 13.11
CA HIS A 33 -11.72 -8.14 13.10
C HIS A 33 -12.61 -8.18 11.86
N ILE A 34 -13.72 -7.43 11.90
CA ILE A 34 -14.59 -7.27 10.75
C ILE A 34 -13.85 -6.54 9.63
N PRO A 35 -13.80 -7.09 8.39
CA PRO A 35 -13.12 -6.45 7.28
C PRO A 35 -13.82 -5.14 6.87
N SER A 36 -13.04 -4.22 6.28
CA SER A 36 -13.58 -2.95 5.79
C SER A 36 -14.52 -3.17 4.60
N LEU A 37 -15.64 -2.42 4.62
CA LEU A 37 -16.61 -2.40 3.53
C LEU A 37 -16.16 -1.41 2.44
N ALA A 38 -16.38 -1.78 1.19
CA ALA A 38 -16.26 -0.92 0.03
C ALA A 38 -17.53 -1.06 -0.82
N THR A 39 -17.95 0.04 -1.44
CA THR A 39 -19.08 0.06 -2.37
C THR A 39 -18.54 0.22 -3.79
N GLY A 40 -19.00 -0.61 -4.71
CA GLY A 40 -18.71 -0.53 -6.13
C GLY A 40 -19.99 -0.34 -6.93
N PHE A 41 -19.88 0.31 -8.09
CA PHE A 41 -20.98 0.52 -9.04
C PHE A 41 -20.62 -0.18 -10.35
N GLY A 42 -21.52 -1.00 -10.85
CA GLY A 42 -21.40 -1.72 -12.12
C GLY A 42 -22.65 -1.60 -12.97
N GLU A 43 -22.68 -2.32 -14.10
CA GLU A 43 -23.85 -2.36 -14.99
C GLU A 43 -25.12 -2.88 -14.28
N ASP A 44 -24.95 -3.77 -13.31
CA ASP A 44 -26.04 -4.36 -12.52
C ASP A 44 -26.43 -3.52 -11.29
N GLY A 45 -25.84 -2.33 -11.11
CA GLY A 45 -26.11 -1.42 -9.99
C GLY A 45 -25.04 -1.39 -8.93
N GLU A 46 -25.44 -1.02 -7.70
CA GLU A 46 -24.56 -0.93 -6.53
C GLU A 46 -24.30 -2.31 -5.93
N ALA A 47 -23.04 -2.60 -5.62
CA ALA A 47 -22.62 -3.82 -4.93
C ALA A 47 -21.68 -3.48 -3.78
N GLN A 48 -21.78 -4.25 -2.68
CA GLN A 48 -20.90 -4.13 -1.52
C GLN A 48 -19.84 -5.23 -1.52
N PHE A 49 -18.66 -4.88 -1.04
CA PHE A 49 -17.50 -5.75 -0.99
C PHE A 49 -16.77 -5.63 0.35
N CYS A 50 -16.06 -6.69 0.73
CA CYS A 50 -15.09 -6.68 1.82
C CYS A 50 -13.67 -6.87 1.30
N GLU A 51 -12.72 -6.09 1.80
CA GLU A 51 -11.28 -6.26 1.50
C GLU A 51 -10.69 -7.35 2.41
N ILE A 52 -9.97 -8.31 1.81
CA ILE A 52 -9.27 -9.41 2.49
C ILE A 52 -7.89 -9.65 1.87
N ASP A 53 -6.96 -10.25 2.61
CA ASP A 53 -5.67 -10.69 2.10
C ASP A 53 -5.73 -12.08 1.44
N GLY A 54 -4.62 -12.52 0.81
CA GLY A 54 -4.56 -13.82 0.15
C GLY A 54 -4.66 -15.01 1.11
N ALA A 55 -4.23 -14.86 2.37
CA ALA A 55 -4.38 -15.90 3.38
C ALA A 55 -5.85 -16.06 3.80
N ALA A 56 -6.55 -14.95 4.00
CA ALA A 56 -7.99 -14.91 4.28
C ALA A 56 -8.81 -15.46 3.09
N LYS A 57 -8.43 -15.09 1.84
CA LYS A 57 -9.03 -15.68 0.63
C LYS A 57 -8.93 -17.21 0.64
N SER A 58 -7.75 -17.74 0.94
CA SER A 58 -7.55 -19.20 0.99
C SER A 58 -8.42 -19.88 2.05
N ARG A 59 -8.54 -19.28 3.25
CA ARG A 59 -9.40 -19.80 4.32
C ARG A 59 -10.89 -19.72 3.96
N LEU A 60 -11.32 -18.60 3.39
CA LEU A 60 -12.69 -18.39 2.93
C LEU A 60 -13.09 -19.41 1.86
N LEU A 61 -12.25 -19.65 0.86
CA LEU A 61 -12.49 -20.65 -0.17
C LEU A 61 -12.55 -22.08 0.42
N ALA A 62 -11.69 -22.39 1.39
CA ALA A 62 -11.72 -23.68 2.09
C ALA A 62 -12.98 -23.87 2.95
N TRP A 63 -13.49 -22.78 3.56
CA TRP A 63 -14.76 -22.79 4.31
C TRP A 63 -15.95 -23.02 3.36
N LEU A 64 -16.02 -22.30 2.24
CA LEU A 64 -17.06 -22.47 1.22
C LEU A 64 -17.08 -23.89 0.66
N ALA A 65 -15.93 -24.46 0.34
CA ALA A 65 -15.84 -25.82 -0.19
C ALA A 65 -16.39 -26.89 0.78
N LYS A 66 -16.41 -26.61 2.09
CA LYS A 66 -16.94 -27.52 3.11
C LYS A 66 -18.44 -27.35 3.35
N GLN A 67 -18.95 -26.13 3.29
CA GLN A 67 -20.30 -25.79 3.73
C GLN A 67 -21.25 -25.40 2.59
N HIS A 68 -20.72 -24.85 1.51
CA HIS A 68 -21.46 -24.27 0.38
C HIS A 68 -20.75 -24.57 -0.95
N CYS A 69 -20.54 -25.86 -1.25
CA CYS A 69 -19.72 -26.32 -2.41
C CYS A 69 -20.22 -25.81 -3.77
N ASP A 70 -21.49 -25.49 -3.90
CA ASP A 70 -22.10 -25.00 -5.14
C ASP A 70 -22.05 -23.47 -5.28
N PHE A 71 -21.59 -22.75 -4.24
CA PHE A 71 -21.50 -21.30 -4.28
C PHE A 71 -20.09 -20.84 -4.70
N HIS A 72 -20.04 -20.02 -5.75
CA HIS A 72 -18.83 -19.43 -6.28
C HIS A 72 -18.81 -17.92 -6.01
N PRO A 73 -18.02 -17.43 -5.05
CA PRO A 73 -17.97 -16.02 -4.73
C PRO A 73 -17.31 -15.21 -5.84
N THR A 74 -17.78 -13.99 -6.08
CA THR A 74 -17.05 -13.02 -6.88
C THR A 74 -15.91 -12.47 -6.03
N ILE A 75 -14.68 -12.80 -6.42
CA ILE A 75 -13.44 -12.30 -5.78
C ILE A 75 -12.59 -11.62 -6.82
N VAL A 76 -12.32 -10.32 -6.60
CA VAL A 76 -11.48 -9.51 -7.51
C VAL A 76 -10.18 -9.17 -6.80
N ARG A 77 -9.05 -9.37 -7.48
CA ARG A 77 -7.76 -8.92 -6.98
C ARG A 77 -7.66 -7.41 -7.08
N LEU A 78 -7.30 -6.76 -5.98
CA LEU A 78 -6.97 -5.35 -5.98
C LEU A 78 -5.49 -5.17 -6.30
N SER A 79 -5.23 -4.37 -7.33
CA SER A 79 -3.89 -3.89 -7.62
C SER A 79 -3.68 -2.59 -6.86
N LYS A 80 -3.12 -2.67 -5.64
CA LYS A 80 -2.93 -1.55 -4.72
C LYS A 80 -1.58 -1.67 -4.04
N ALA A 81 -0.81 -0.60 -4.02
CA ALA A 81 0.48 -0.57 -3.34
C ALA A 81 0.34 -0.96 -1.86
N LYS A 82 1.17 -1.89 -1.43
CA LYS A 82 1.17 -2.38 -0.05
C LYS A 82 1.61 -1.26 0.91
N LYS A 83 0.95 -1.15 2.08
CA LYS A 83 1.39 -0.30 3.19
C LYS A 83 1.43 -1.15 4.46
N ASP A 84 2.61 -1.55 4.88
CA ASP A 84 2.83 -2.42 6.05
C ASP A 84 3.88 -1.79 6.96
N LEU A 85 3.56 -0.59 7.48
CA LEU A 85 4.45 0.15 8.36
C LEU A 85 4.39 -0.46 9.77
N CYS A 86 5.53 -0.92 10.28
CA CYS A 86 5.62 -1.43 11.65
C CYS A 86 5.28 -0.31 12.66
N PRO A 87 4.38 -0.55 13.62
CA PRO A 87 4.04 0.47 14.62
C PRO A 87 5.09 0.61 15.73
N HIS A 88 6.12 -0.26 15.76
CA HIS A 88 7.12 -0.31 16.83
C HIS A 88 8.56 -0.08 16.34
N THR A 89 8.78 -0.04 15.03
CA THR A 89 10.09 0.20 14.40
C THR A 89 9.94 1.09 13.19
N GLN A 90 11.05 1.65 12.67
CA GLN A 90 11.03 2.44 11.43
C GLN A 90 10.82 1.59 10.16
N ALA A 91 10.68 0.26 10.27
CA ALA A 91 10.49 -0.60 9.11
C ALA A 91 9.09 -0.44 8.46
N PRO A 92 8.99 -0.61 7.12
CA PRO A 92 10.08 -0.55 6.16
C PRO A 92 10.57 0.89 5.94
N MET A 93 11.86 1.06 5.68
CA MET A 93 12.47 2.37 5.46
C MET A 93 13.40 2.34 4.24
N LEU A 94 13.32 3.36 3.40
CA LEU A 94 14.16 3.50 2.20
C LEU A 94 15.65 3.48 2.55
N GLY A 95 16.41 2.67 1.80
CA GLY A 95 17.88 2.57 1.94
C GLY A 95 18.37 1.87 3.20
N ARG A 96 17.47 1.25 3.97
CA ARG A 96 17.81 0.47 5.15
C ARG A 96 17.29 -0.94 5.07
N MET A 97 18.19 -1.91 5.06
CA MET A 97 17.83 -3.32 5.11
C MET A 97 17.39 -3.69 6.54
N ASP A 98 16.28 -4.40 6.61
CA ASP A 98 15.72 -5.10 7.76
C ASP A 98 15.89 -4.44 9.16
N LEU A 99 15.18 -3.33 9.36
CA LEU A 99 15.09 -2.64 10.66
C LEU A 99 14.31 -3.43 11.73
N THR A 100 13.83 -4.62 11.40
CA THR A 100 13.12 -5.50 12.37
C THR A 100 14.09 -6.31 13.23
N LEU A 101 15.37 -6.39 12.84
CA LEU A 101 16.40 -7.12 13.60
C LEU A 101 16.61 -6.48 14.98
N PRO A 102 16.91 -7.28 16.02
CA PRO A 102 17.03 -6.81 17.40
C PRO A 102 18.01 -5.65 17.60
N GLN A 103 19.12 -5.62 16.81
CA GLN A 103 20.12 -4.54 16.87
C GLN A 103 19.61 -3.16 16.37
N HIS A 104 18.47 -3.14 15.68
CA HIS A 104 17.83 -1.93 15.18
C HIS A 104 16.64 -1.48 16.01
N ARG A 105 16.32 -2.22 17.08
CA ARG A 105 15.28 -1.79 18.03
C ARG A 105 15.82 -0.62 18.84
N PRO A 106 15.04 0.47 18.94
CA PRO A 106 15.40 1.56 19.83
C PRO A 106 15.49 1.06 21.27
N ASP A 107 16.54 1.43 21.99
CA ASP A 107 16.69 1.13 23.43
C ASP A 107 15.70 1.96 24.28
N ASP A 108 15.07 2.95 23.68
CA ASP A 108 14.14 3.85 24.37
C ASP A 108 12.70 3.35 24.19
N ALA A 109 12.06 3.01 25.33
CA ALA A 109 10.66 2.62 25.38
C ALA A 109 9.68 3.73 24.95
N THR A 110 10.14 4.98 24.82
CA THR A 110 9.36 6.13 24.35
C THR A 110 9.50 6.37 22.85
N PHE A 111 10.30 5.58 22.14
CA PHE A 111 10.49 5.72 20.70
C PHE A 111 9.20 5.38 19.94
N GLU A 112 8.65 6.38 19.27
CA GLU A 112 7.54 6.21 18.33
C GLU A 112 8.05 6.38 16.89
N PRO A 113 7.90 5.34 16.03
CA PRO A 113 8.28 5.47 14.64
C PRO A 113 7.38 6.46 13.91
N THR A 114 7.95 7.37 13.16
CA THR A 114 7.21 8.37 12.38
C THR A 114 7.48 8.25 10.90
N PRO A 115 6.44 8.39 10.04
CA PRO A 115 5.00 8.48 10.36
C PRO A 115 4.44 7.17 10.91
N LEU A 116 3.41 7.26 11.77
CA LEU A 116 2.63 6.09 12.20
C LEU A 116 1.80 5.52 11.03
N PRO A 117 1.37 4.24 11.07
CA PRO A 117 0.63 3.60 9.97
C PRO A 117 -0.62 4.35 9.50
N HIS A 118 -1.30 5.06 10.41
CA HIS A 118 -2.56 5.79 10.14
C HIS A 118 -2.46 7.27 10.48
N GLN A 119 -1.25 7.83 10.45
CA GLN A 119 -1.03 9.24 10.71
C GLN A 119 -1.35 10.07 9.47
N TYR A 120 -2.23 11.07 9.65
CA TYR A 120 -2.53 12.11 8.66
C TYR A 120 -2.60 13.46 9.37
N PRO A 121 -2.22 14.56 8.70
CA PRO A 121 -1.60 14.60 7.38
C PRO A 121 -0.19 13.99 7.38
N VAL A 122 0.27 13.52 6.21
CA VAL A 122 1.58 12.88 6.05
C VAL A 122 2.25 13.32 4.74
N TRP A 123 3.55 13.61 4.80
CA TRP A 123 4.32 13.97 3.62
C TRP A 123 4.66 12.75 2.76
N TYR A 124 4.46 12.88 1.46
CA TYR A 124 4.91 11.92 0.45
C TYR A 124 5.92 12.55 -0.48
N LEU A 125 6.97 11.82 -0.84
CA LEU A 125 7.82 12.15 -1.98
C LEU A 125 7.35 11.36 -3.20
N PHE A 126 7.12 12.07 -4.31
CA PHE A 126 6.87 11.50 -5.62
C PHE A 126 8.04 11.78 -6.56
N TYR A 127 8.48 10.78 -7.31
CA TYR A 127 9.64 10.83 -8.21
C TYR A 127 9.28 10.41 -9.65
N GLY A 128 8.08 9.86 -9.86
CA GLY A 128 7.54 9.38 -11.15
C GLY A 128 6.44 10.28 -11.69
N THR A 129 5.44 9.68 -12.29
CA THR A 129 4.31 10.39 -12.92
C THR A 129 3.48 11.19 -11.90
N LEU A 130 3.37 10.70 -10.66
CA LEU A 130 2.71 11.44 -9.57
C LEU A 130 3.47 12.72 -9.15
N ALA A 131 4.71 12.93 -9.60
CA ALA A 131 5.41 14.19 -9.39
C ALA A 131 4.92 15.31 -10.35
N ASP A 132 4.04 14.98 -11.30
CA ASP A 132 3.34 15.94 -12.15
C ASP A 132 2.09 16.46 -11.43
N PRO A 133 1.96 17.79 -11.19
CA PRO A 133 0.83 18.37 -10.47
C PRO A 133 -0.53 18.08 -11.12
N ASP A 134 -0.61 18.04 -12.45
CA ASP A 134 -1.86 17.84 -13.18
C ASP A 134 -2.35 16.39 -13.02
N VAL A 135 -1.41 15.44 -13.07
CA VAL A 135 -1.71 14.01 -12.84
C VAL A 135 -2.21 13.79 -11.41
N LEU A 136 -1.53 14.38 -10.41
CA LEU A 136 -1.96 14.24 -9.01
C LEU A 136 -3.34 14.86 -8.78
N ALA A 137 -3.56 16.10 -9.27
CA ALA A 137 -4.83 16.80 -9.12
C ALA A 137 -5.99 15.98 -9.70
N GLN A 138 -5.79 15.37 -10.87
CA GLN A 138 -6.79 14.49 -11.50
C GLN A 138 -7.11 13.27 -10.62
N HIS A 139 -6.08 12.60 -10.07
CA HIS A 139 -6.28 11.39 -9.26
C HIS A 139 -6.88 11.67 -7.88
N LEU A 140 -6.63 12.84 -7.31
CA LEU A 140 -7.16 13.25 -6.02
C LEU A 140 -8.42 14.11 -6.11
N ASN A 141 -8.95 14.39 -7.33
CA ASN A 141 -10.09 15.27 -7.58
C ASN A 141 -9.91 16.65 -6.92
N LEU A 142 -8.72 17.25 -7.07
CA LEU A 142 -8.42 18.57 -6.53
C LEU A 142 -8.79 19.66 -7.52
N ASP A 143 -9.45 20.71 -7.03
CA ASP A 143 -9.93 21.85 -7.87
C ASP A 143 -8.80 22.74 -8.42
N THR A 144 -7.61 22.65 -7.83
CA THR A 144 -6.45 23.46 -8.22
C THR A 144 -5.19 22.61 -8.26
N ALA A 145 -4.23 23.01 -9.11
CA ALA A 145 -2.90 22.41 -9.12
C ALA A 145 -2.29 22.46 -7.72
N SER A 146 -2.00 21.29 -7.20
CA SER A 146 -1.52 21.12 -5.81
C SER A 146 -0.16 21.78 -5.62
N SER A 147 0.05 22.36 -4.43
CA SER A 147 1.34 22.95 -4.06
C SER A 147 2.38 21.85 -3.85
N TYR A 148 3.17 21.57 -4.87
CA TYR A 148 4.34 20.73 -4.76
C TYR A 148 5.53 21.52 -4.21
N ILE A 149 6.31 20.87 -3.38
CA ILE A 149 7.57 21.40 -2.88
C ILE A 149 8.71 20.57 -3.46
N PRO A 150 9.66 21.16 -4.22
CA PRO A 150 10.86 20.44 -4.65
C PRO A 150 11.57 19.82 -3.46
N ALA A 151 11.88 18.52 -3.58
CA ALA A 151 12.46 17.75 -2.49
C ALA A 151 13.32 16.59 -3.02
N HIS A 152 14.08 15.98 -2.12
CA HIS A 152 14.81 14.75 -2.41
C HIS A 152 14.82 13.83 -1.19
N VAL A 153 15.13 12.55 -1.45
CA VAL A 153 15.38 11.54 -0.43
C VAL A 153 16.73 10.90 -0.66
N VAL A 154 17.35 10.37 0.40
CA VAL A 154 18.59 9.60 0.35
C VAL A 154 18.29 8.14 0.66
N GLY A 155 19.04 7.25 0.01
CA GLY A 155 18.92 5.80 0.24
C GLY A 155 18.21 5.06 -0.87
N GLY A 156 17.92 5.71 -1.99
CA GLY A 156 17.26 5.10 -3.14
C GLY A 156 17.91 5.44 -4.47
N GLN A 157 17.63 4.63 -5.47
CA GLN A 157 18.02 4.84 -6.87
C GLN A 157 16.83 4.57 -7.77
N ILE A 158 16.70 5.34 -8.85
CA ILE A 158 15.70 5.09 -9.88
C ILE A 158 16.25 4.10 -10.89
N ARG A 159 15.50 3.02 -11.10
CA ARG A 159 15.65 2.07 -12.22
C ARG A 159 14.42 2.10 -13.10
N THR A 160 14.42 1.33 -14.17
CA THR A 160 13.28 1.24 -15.09
C THR A 160 12.63 -0.13 -14.96
N TRP A 161 11.30 -0.14 -14.79
CA TRP A 161 10.48 -1.35 -14.82
C TRP A 161 9.67 -1.38 -16.11
N ALA A 162 9.60 -2.56 -16.75
CA ALA A 162 8.91 -2.79 -18.02
C ALA A 162 9.34 -1.80 -19.14
N GLY A 163 10.61 -1.37 -19.13
CA GLY A 163 11.18 -0.46 -20.12
C GLY A 163 10.57 0.97 -20.12
N LYS A 164 9.73 1.30 -19.16
CA LYS A 164 8.95 2.55 -19.19
C LYS A 164 8.78 3.21 -17.82
N TYR A 165 8.49 2.45 -16.78
CA TYR A 165 8.08 3.00 -15.50
C TYR A 165 9.28 3.20 -14.57
N ARG A 166 9.26 4.29 -13.81
CA ARG A 166 10.30 4.59 -12.82
C ARG A 166 10.10 3.76 -11.56
N ALA A 167 11.07 2.92 -11.23
CA ALA A 167 11.09 2.06 -10.06
C ALA A 167 12.13 2.57 -9.07
N LEU A 168 11.70 3.04 -7.90
CA LEU A 168 12.59 3.38 -6.80
C LEU A 168 13.00 2.10 -6.09
N VAL A 169 14.29 1.85 -6.02
CA VAL A 169 14.89 0.71 -5.29
C VAL A 169 15.85 1.21 -4.22
N ASP A 170 16.11 0.37 -3.21
CA ASP A 170 17.10 0.70 -2.18
C ASP A 170 18.50 0.81 -2.78
N ALA A 171 19.18 1.93 -2.47
CA ALA A 171 20.57 2.17 -2.85
C ALA A 171 21.21 3.14 -1.85
N SER A 172 22.01 2.61 -0.93
CA SER A 172 22.61 3.40 0.14
C SER A 172 23.45 4.55 -0.41
N GLY A 173 23.26 5.75 0.14
CA GLY A 173 24.02 6.96 -0.20
C GLY A 173 23.63 7.65 -1.51
N HIS A 174 22.69 7.11 -2.30
CA HIS A 174 22.23 7.78 -3.50
C HIS A 174 21.03 8.69 -3.20
N GLU A 175 20.91 9.77 -3.96
CA GLU A 175 19.84 10.76 -3.85
C GLU A 175 18.84 10.62 -4.99
N VAL A 176 17.57 10.74 -4.66
CA VAL A 176 16.47 10.77 -5.63
C VAL A 176 15.69 12.06 -5.47
N TYR A 177 15.66 12.86 -6.54
CA TYR A 177 14.95 14.12 -6.61
C TYR A 177 13.52 13.91 -7.08
N GLY A 178 12.62 14.71 -6.52
CA GLY A 178 11.19 14.66 -6.82
C GLY A 178 10.44 15.82 -6.21
N SER A 179 9.16 15.59 -5.93
CA SER A 179 8.24 16.58 -5.37
C SER A 179 7.60 16.06 -4.10
N ALA A 180 7.64 16.85 -3.03
CA ALA A 180 6.93 16.54 -1.80
C ALA A 180 5.49 17.08 -1.86
N PHE A 181 4.53 16.28 -1.40
CA PHE A 181 3.13 16.63 -1.30
C PHE A 181 2.58 16.17 0.07
N LEU A 182 1.71 16.99 0.67
CA LEU A 182 1.07 16.66 1.94
C LEU A 182 -0.25 15.93 1.70
N VAL A 183 -0.26 14.64 1.95
CA VAL A 183 -1.47 13.80 1.88
C VAL A 183 -2.28 13.99 3.15
N GLU A 184 -3.50 14.48 3.03
CA GLU A 184 -4.31 14.94 4.14
C GLU A 184 -5.19 13.85 4.76
N SER A 185 -5.51 12.80 3.98
CA SER A 185 -6.44 11.78 4.43
C SER A 185 -6.10 10.38 3.92
N ARG A 186 -6.71 9.38 4.54
CA ARG A 186 -6.65 7.98 4.10
C ARG A 186 -7.18 7.80 2.68
N ASP A 187 -8.26 8.50 2.33
CA ASP A 187 -8.89 8.35 1.01
C ASP A 187 -7.96 8.85 -0.10
N GLN A 188 -7.27 9.98 0.13
CA GLN A 188 -6.23 10.46 -0.79
C GLN A 188 -5.09 9.44 -0.91
N GLU A 189 -4.58 8.92 0.20
CA GLU A 189 -3.51 7.92 0.19
C GLU A 189 -3.95 6.65 -0.54
N ASP A 190 -5.17 6.18 -0.32
CA ASP A 190 -5.69 4.99 -0.98
C ASP A 190 -5.82 5.19 -2.50
N ALA A 191 -6.26 6.37 -2.97
CA ALA A 191 -6.27 6.70 -4.40
C ALA A 191 -4.87 6.63 -5.01
N LEU A 192 -3.85 7.19 -4.34
CA LEU A 192 -2.45 7.12 -4.78
C LEU A 192 -1.91 5.69 -4.80
N ARG A 193 -2.24 4.90 -3.79
CA ARG A 193 -1.83 3.50 -3.71
C ARG A 193 -2.46 2.63 -4.80
N PHE A 194 -3.70 2.92 -5.20
CA PHE A 194 -4.34 2.27 -6.35
C PHE A 194 -3.67 2.65 -7.66
N TYR A 195 -3.25 3.91 -7.81
CA TYR A 195 -2.52 4.37 -8.99
C TYR A 195 -1.17 3.64 -9.15
N GLU A 196 -0.41 3.48 -8.07
CA GLU A 196 0.92 2.85 -8.08
C GLU A 196 0.86 1.33 -8.23
N THR A 197 -0.31 0.71 -7.99
CA THR A 197 -0.55 -0.73 -8.09
C THR A 197 0.21 -1.60 -7.09
N ASP A 198 0.02 -2.92 -7.15
CA ASP A 198 0.67 -3.90 -6.28
C ASP A 198 2.15 -4.19 -6.64
N LYS A 199 2.71 -3.44 -7.60
CA LYS A 199 4.13 -3.45 -7.93
C LYS A 199 4.96 -2.56 -7.02
N TYR A 200 4.30 -1.76 -6.18
CA TYR A 200 4.97 -0.85 -5.24
C TYR A 200 4.48 -1.08 -3.83
N GLU A 201 5.31 -0.68 -2.89
CA GLU A 201 4.99 -0.62 -1.47
C GLU A 201 5.28 0.76 -0.90
N VAL A 202 4.56 1.14 0.15
CA VAL A 202 4.78 2.37 0.89
C VAL A 202 5.86 2.14 1.93
N VAL A 203 6.92 2.95 1.89
CA VAL A 203 8.02 2.90 2.86
C VAL A 203 8.27 4.27 3.48
N ARG A 204 8.81 4.28 4.69
CA ARG A 204 9.28 5.51 5.35
C ARG A 204 10.51 6.06 4.66
N CYS A 205 10.68 7.37 4.69
CA CYS A 205 11.87 8.05 4.22
C CYS A 205 12.06 9.39 4.93
N HIS A 206 13.26 9.96 4.85
CA HIS A 206 13.51 11.34 5.24
C HIS A 206 13.45 12.22 3.98
N ILE A 207 12.46 13.10 3.92
CA ILE A 207 12.25 14.02 2.80
C ILE A 207 12.94 15.33 3.12
N THR A 208 13.94 15.69 2.31
CA THR A 208 14.69 16.95 2.44
C THR A 208 14.07 17.98 1.51
N MET A 209 13.60 19.08 2.08
CA MET A 209 13.06 20.25 1.41
C MET A 209 13.92 21.48 1.73
N GLN A 210 13.69 22.62 1.06
CA GLN A 210 14.37 23.87 1.41
C GLN A 210 14.11 24.31 2.87
N THR A 211 12.96 23.98 3.42
CA THR A 211 12.56 24.31 4.80
C THR A 211 13.12 23.37 5.87
N GLY A 212 13.79 22.30 5.48
CA GLY A 212 14.36 21.30 6.39
C GLY A 212 14.01 19.87 6.01
N VAL A 213 14.29 18.94 6.93
CA VAL A 213 14.04 17.51 6.76
C VAL A 213 12.81 17.10 7.56
N VAL A 214 11.91 16.34 6.93
CA VAL A 214 10.73 15.76 7.56
C VAL A 214 10.71 14.24 7.40
N CYS A 215 10.14 13.54 8.38
CA CYS A 215 9.80 12.13 8.22
C CYS A 215 8.55 12.02 7.35
N GLY A 216 8.63 11.21 6.31
CA GLY A 216 7.55 11.04 5.35
C GLY A 216 7.54 9.63 4.76
N LEU A 217 6.81 9.49 3.66
CA LEU A 217 6.60 8.24 2.94
C LEU A 217 6.97 8.41 1.47
N THR A 218 7.24 7.29 0.80
CA THR A 218 7.40 7.21 -0.65
C THR A 218 6.98 5.82 -1.13
N PHE A 219 6.81 5.66 -2.44
CA PHE A 219 6.57 4.37 -3.06
C PHE A 219 7.90 3.74 -3.47
N ARG A 220 8.15 2.50 -3.04
CA ARG A 220 9.31 1.69 -3.44
C ARG A 220 8.83 0.51 -4.26
N PHE A 221 9.59 0.10 -5.26
CA PHE A 221 9.29 -1.07 -6.08
C PHE A 221 9.38 -2.36 -5.24
N ASP A 222 8.33 -3.18 -5.29
CA ASP A 222 8.18 -4.47 -4.55
C ASP A 222 8.16 -5.68 -5.51
N GLY A 223 8.59 -5.48 -6.77
CA GLY A 223 8.76 -6.56 -7.74
C GLY A 223 10.11 -7.26 -7.61
N ALA A 224 10.32 -8.29 -8.44
CA ALA A 224 11.61 -8.98 -8.49
C ALA A 224 12.68 -8.10 -9.16
N GLU A 225 13.93 -8.19 -8.68
CA GLU A 225 15.06 -7.46 -9.27
C GLU A 225 15.25 -7.78 -10.77
N SER A 226 14.90 -9.00 -11.18
CA SER A 226 14.95 -9.44 -12.60
C SER A 226 13.91 -8.75 -13.50
N GLU A 227 12.96 -8.00 -12.94
CA GLU A 227 11.98 -7.21 -13.68
C GLU A 227 12.49 -5.79 -14.01
N LEU A 228 13.67 -5.43 -13.49
CA LEU A 228 14.27 -4.09 -13.62
C LEU A 228 15.41 -4.09 -14.65
N ASP A 229 15.47 -3.01 -15.44
CA ASP A 229 16.56 -2.71 -16.37
C ASP A 229 17.65 -1.89 -15.71
#